data_0746483b59585d8d5b2f96850d8f8c75
#
_entry.id   0746483b59585d8d5b2f96850d8f8c75
#
_cell.length_a   1.000
_cell.length_b   1.000
_cell.length_c   1.000
_cell.angle_alpha   90.00
_cell.angle_beta   90.00
_cell.angle_gamma   90.00
#
_symmetry.space_group_name_H-M   'P 1'
#
loop_
_entity.id
_entity.type
_entity.pdbx_description
1 polymer ?
#
loop_
_entity_poly.entity_id
_entity_poly.type
_entity_poly.pdbx_seq_one_letter_code
_entity_poly.pdbx_strand_id
1 'polypeptide(L)'
;MLTPPCGSALVTEQLEALLRLADRHNCGVDLHIDEADHGPAEGMVQLLKALQRVPVQVPVTCSHASSLSLLPASRLMRLAERMAAAQLSVIALPLTNAWLLARADHATPLQRPQAPIRQLQRCGVPVAVAGDNVADPWFPGGDFDPLALLAASMPLTQLLPWQRLGLAPFTTAPPAILQLEWDGVLRAGAPADLICMEGQGWSDLIRCAPQRQVLVEGHWQSSPGARP
;
A
#
# COMPACT_ATOMS: atom_id res chain seq x y z
N MET A 1 16.61 7.69 -1.11
CA MET A 1 16.14 6.53 -1.89
C MET A 1 17.34 5.66 -2.20
N LEU A 2 17.50 4.56 -1.46
CA LEU A 2 18.51 3.56 -1.78
C LEU A 2 17.84 2.55 -2.72
N THR A 3 18.05 2.72 -4.02
CA THR A 3 17.86 1.65 -4.98
C THR A 3 19.20 0.94 -5.11
N PRO A 4 19.48 -0.07 -4.29
CA PRO A 4 20.74 -0.79 -4.42
C PRO A 4 20.70 -1.60 -5.71
N PRO A 5 21.85 -1.81 -6.35
CA PRO A 5 21.93 -2.76 -7.45
C PRO A 5 21.48 -4.12 -6.92
N CYS A 6 20.35 -4.58 -7.43
CA CYS A 6 19.69 -5.81 -7.02
C CYS A 6 20.66 -7.01 -7.11
N GLY A 7 20.62 -7.89 -6.11
CA GLY A 7 21.32 -9.17 -6.14
C GLY A 7 22.70 -9.22 -5.49
N SER A 8 23.22 -8.14 -4.91
CA SER A 8 24.54 -8.17 -4.25
C SER A 8 24.44 -8.58 -2.77
N ALA A 9 25.47 -9.27 -2.27
CA ALA A 9 25.63 -9.56 -0.85
C ALA A 9 25.59 -8.29 0.01
N LEU A 10 26.08 -7.18 -0.53
CA LEU A 10 26.07 -5.85 0.10
C LEU A 10 24.66 -5.38 0.44
N VAL A 11 23.65 -5.64 -0.41
CA VAL A 11 22.25 -5.26 -0.14
C VAL A 11 21.72 -6.01 1.08
N THR A 12 21.99 -7.31 1.15
CA THR A 12 21.57 -8.11 2.31
C THR A 12 22.23 -7.62 3.59
N GLU A 13 23.52 -7.30 3.57
CA GLU A 13 24.26 -6.76 4.71
C GLU A 13 23.72 -5.39 5.16
N GLN A 14 23.37 -4.51 4.23
CA GLN A 14 22.75 -3.22 4.53
C GLN A 14 21.37 -3.39 5.16
N LEU A 15 20.55 -4.29 4.63
CA LEU A 15 19.24 -4.63 5.21
C LEU A 15 19.40 -5.21 6.62
N GLU A 16 20.36 -6.11 6.83
CA GLU A 16 20.64 -6.65 8.18
C GLU A 16 21.06 -5.55 9.17
N ALA A 17 21.90 -4.60 8.72
CA ALA A 17 22.32 -3.47 9.56
C ALA A 17 21.14 -2.57 9.93
N LEU A 18 20.28 -2.26 8.95
CA LEU A 18 19.05 -1.48 9.17
C LEU A 18 18.11 -2.19 10.14
N LEU A 19 17.85 -3.49 9.95
CA LEU A 19 16.99 -4.29 10.82
C LEU A 19 17.50 -4.32 12.27
N ARG A 20 18.81 -4.53 12.48
CA ARG A 20 19.42 -4.46 13.82
C ARG A 20 19.28 -3.07 14.48
N LEU A 21 19.40 -2.01 13.67
CA LEU A 21 19.22 -0.64 14.15
C LEU A 21 17.79 -0.38 14.58
N ALA A 22 16.83 -0.74 13.72
CA ALA A 22 15.41 -0.59 13.99
C ALA A 22 14.96 -1.36 15.24
N ASP A 23 15.36 -2.62 15.37
CA ASP A 23 15.03 -3.45 16.51
C ASP A 23 15.64 -2.88 17.83
N ARG A 24 16.90 -2.42 17.77
CA ARG A 24 17.57 -1.77 18.91
C ARG A 24 16.82 -0.52 19.41
N HIS A 25 16.25 0.24 18.49
CA HIS A 25 15.54 1.48 18.81
C HIS A 25 14.02 1.30 18.94
N ASN A 26 13.52 0.06 18.83
CA ASN A 26 12.11 -0.28 18.83
C ASN A 26 11.30 0.59 17.82
N CYS A 27 11.85 0.76 16.62
CA CYS A 27 11.23 1.52 15.54
C CYS A 27 10.79 0.58 14.42
N GLY A 28 9.57 0.76 13.92
CA GLY A 28 9.14 0.10 12.68
C GLY A 28 9.98 0.52 11.48
N VAL A 29 9.98 -0.31 10.45
CA VAL A 29 10.70 -0.05 9.18
C VAL A 29 9.69 -0.01 8.04
N ASP A 30 9.76 1.03 7.20
CA ASP A 30 9.10 1.07 5.91
C ASP A 30 10.15 1.16 4.80
N LEU A 31 10.12 0.19 3.89
CA LEU A 31 11.07 0.06 2.80
C LEU A 31 10.38 0.32 1.47
N HIS A 32 10.85 1.30 0.71
CA HIS A 32 10.54 1.38 -0.72
C HIS A 32 11.31 0.27 -1.44
N ILE A 33 10.59 -0.76 -1.87
CA ILE A 33 11.20 -2.00 -2.34
C ILE A 33 10.47 -2.53 -3.58
N ASP A 34 11.23 -3.03 -4.54
CA ASP A 34 10.70 -3.60 -5.77
C ASP A 34 9.77 -2.64 -6.56
N GLU A 35 10.06 -1.34 -6.48
CA GLU A 35 9.48 -0.29 -7.32
C GLU A 35 10.15 -0.30 -8.68
N ALA A 36 9.82 -1.30 -9.49
CA ALA A 36 10.48 -1.50 -10.78
C ALA A 36 9.56 -2.21 -11.79
N ASP A 37 9.86 -2.00 -13.06
CA ASP A 37 9.26 -2.68 -14.21
C ASP A 37 10.11 -3.88 -14.71
N HIS A 38 11.16 -4.22 -13.98
CA HIS A 38 12.09 -5.32 -14.26
C HIS A 38 12.61 -5.91 -12.94
N GLY A 39 13.47 -6.93 -13.02
CA GLY A 39 14.09 -7.54 -11.83
C GLY A 39 13.09 -8.07 -10.81
N PRO A 40 12.18 -9.00 -11.17
CA PRO A 40 11.01 -9.32 -10.37
C PRO A 40 11.36 -9.81 -8.97
N ALA A 41 10.93 -9.08 -7.94
CA ALA A 41 11.05 -9.40 -6.52
C ALA A 41 12.49 -9.54 -6.00
N GLU A 42 13.47 -8.92 -6.64
CA GLU A 42 14.87 -9.06 -6.22
C GLU A 42 15.11 -8.48 -4.84
N GLY A 43 14.55 -7.31 -4.54
CA GLY A 43 14.60 -6.67 -3.23
C GLY A 43 13.94 -7.50 -2.14
N MET A 44 12.72 -7.97 -2.40
CA MET A 44 11.96 -8.80 -1.46
C MET A 44 12.69 -10.09 -1.09
N VAL A 45 13.34 -10.72 -2.07
CA VAL A 45 14.16 -11.92 -1.82
C VAL A 45 15.33 -11.61 -0.89
N GLN A 46 16.01 -10.48 -1.05
CA GLN A 46 17.10 -10.07 -0.16
C GLN A 46 16.60 -9.72 1.23
N LEU A 47 15.48 -9.01 1.35
CA LEU A 47 14.85 -8.70 2.64
C LEU A 47 14.50 -9.98 3.41
N LEU A 48 13.88 -10.95 2.76
CA LEU A 48 13.55 -12.23 3.41
C LEU A 48 14.79 -13.02 3.85
N LYS A 49 15.91 -12.91 3.12
CA LYS A 49 17.18 -13.50 3.55
C LYS A 49 17.75 -12.76 4.77
N ALA A 50 17.68 -11.42 4.78
CA ALA A 50 18.14 -10.62 5.91
C ALA A 50 17.34 -10.94 7.18
N LEU A 51 16.01 -11.02 7.07
CA LEU A 51 15.12 -11.37 8.19
C LEU A 51 15.35 -12.78 8.74
N GLN A 52 15.76 -13.73 7.91
CA GLN A 52 16.16 -15.07 8.38
C GLN A 52 17.42 -15.04 9.24
N ARG A 53 18.33 -14.09 9.00
CA ARG A 53 19.59 -13.94 9.75
C ARG A 53 19.46 -13.00 10.94
N VAL A 54 18.58 -12.02 10.80
CA VAL A 54 18.31 -10.99 11.81
C VAL A 54 16.80 -10.91 12.02
N PRO A 55 16.21 -11.84 12.76
CA PRO A 55 14.81 -11.75 13.14
C PRO A 55 14.60 -10.54 14.05
N VAL A 56 13.57 -9.73 13.75
CA VAL A 56 13.21 -8.53 14.49
C VAL A 56 11.80 -8.64 15.05
N GLN A 57 11.51 -7.88 16.12
CA GLN A 57 10.17 -7.82 16.72
C GLN A 57 9.39 -6.57 16.27
N VAL A 58 10.07 -5.63 15.63
CA VAL A 58 9.44 -4.41 15.11
C VAL A 58 8.70 -4.68 13.79
N PRO A 59 7.62 -3.93 13.50
CA PRO A 59 6.91 -4.07 12.24
C PRO A 59 7.80 -3.71 11.04
N VAL A 60 7.71 -4.53 9.99
CA VAL A 60 8.41 -4.30 8.73
C VAL A 60 7.39 -4.20 7.61
N THR A 61 7.32 -3.03 7.00
CA THR A 61 6.43 -2.69 5.90
C THR A 61 7.23 -2.53 4.61
N CYS A 62 6.63 -2.92 3.50
CA CYS A 62 7.21 -2.85 2.16
C CYS A 62 6.31 -2.00 1.28
N SER A 63 6.75 -0.80 0.93
CA SER A 63 6.04 0.08 0.00
C SER A 63 6.37 -0.28 -1.45
N HIS A 64 5.43 -0.08 -2.36
CA HIS A 64 5.41 -0.42 -3.80
C HIS A 64 5.24 -1.91 -4.07
N ALA A 65 6.28 -2.73 -3.94
CA ALA A 65 6.27 -4.16 -4.26
C ALA A 65 5.68 -4.49 -5.65
N SER A 66 5.81 -3.59 -6.62
CA SER A 66 5.17 -3.66 -7.94
C SER A 66 5.78 -4.73 -8.83
N SER A 67 7.12 -4.89 -8.81
CA SER A 67 7.82 -5.90 -9.62
C SER A 67 7.47 -7.34 -9.26
N LEU A 68 6.84 -7.58 -8.10
CA LEU A 68 6.35 -8.91 -7.71
C LEU A 68 5.33 -9.45 -8.72
N SER A 69 4.54 -8.57 -9.36
CA SER A 69 3.55 -8.97 -10.38
C SER A 69 4.18 -9.55 -11.65
N LEU A 70 5.46 -9.33 -11.87
CA LEU A 70 6.21 -9.89 -13.01
C LEU A 70 6.64 -11.34 -12.80
N LEU A 71 6.48 -11.87 -11.58
CA LEU A 71 6.78 -13.26 -11.28
C LEU A 71 5.73 -14.20 -11.90
N PRO A 72 6.14 -15.39 -12.34
CA PRO A 72 5.19 -16.48 -12.62
C PRO A 72 4.32 -16.76 -11.38
N ALA A 73 3.02 -17.02 -11.60
CA ALA A 73 2.03 -17.15 -10.54
C ALA A 73 2.47 -18.11 -9.39
N SER A 74 3.05 -19.26 -9.72
CA SER A 74 3.51 -20.22 -8.71
C SER A 74 4.68 -19.68 -7.85
N ARG A 75 5.57 -18.86 -8.43
CA ARG A 75 6.67 -18.21 -7.69
C ARG A 75 6.14 -17.09 -6.81
N LEU A 76 5.21 -16.29 -7.33
CA LEU A 76 4.56 -15.24 -6.58
C LEU A 76 3.86 -15.79 -5.33
N MET A 77 3.07 -16.86 -5.47
CA MET A 77 2.37 -17.45 -4.32
C MET A 77 3.34 -17.94 -3.23
N ARG A 78 4.40 -18.69 -3.62
CA ARG A 78 5.42 -19.12 -2.65
C ARG A 78 6.16 -17.95 -1.98
N LEU A 79 6.38 -16.86 -2.71
CA LEU A 79 7.00 -15.67 -2.13
C LEU A 79 6.04 -15.00 -1.14
N ALA A 80 4.77 -14.85 -1.49
CA ALA A 80 3.72 -14.30 -0.63
C ALA A 80 3.54 -15.11 0.67
N GLU A 81 3.58 -16.43 0.60
CA GLU A 81 3.56 -17.30 1.78
C GLU A 81 4.77 -17.04 2.71
N ARG A 82 5.96 -16.85 2.13
CA ARG A 82 7.16 -16.48 2.91
C ARG A 82 7.07 -15.09 3.50
N MET A 83 6.49 -14.13 2.78
CA MET A 83 6.23 -12.78 3.30
C MET A 83 5.26 -12.83 4.49
N ALA A 84 4.19 -13.60 4.38
CA ALA A 84 3.23 -13.80 5.48
C ALA A 84 3.90 -14.46 6.70
N ALA A 85 4.71 -15.51 6.49
CA ALA A 85 5.45 -16.17 7.56
C ALA A 85 6.47 -15.25 8.25
N ALA A 86 7.03 -14.28 7.51
CA ALA A 86 7.90 -13.23 8.03
C ALA A 86 7.15 -12.02 8.60
N GLN A 87 5.82 -12.07 8.68
CA GLN A 87 4.95 -11.01 9.20
C GLN A 87 5.14 -9.66 8.49
N LEU A 88 5.49 -9.67 7.21
CA LEU A 88 5.60 -8.46 6.41
C LEU A 88 4.24 -7.89 6.06
N SER A 89 4.17 -6.56 6.00
CA SER A 89 3.04 -5.81 5.45
C SER A 89 3.42 -5.14 4.15
N VAL A 90 2.44 -4.78 3.32
CA VAL A 90 2.67 -4.08 2.05
C VAL A 90 1.80 -2.84 1.98
N ILE A 91 2.37 -1.73 1.48
CA ILE A 91 1.63 -0.55 1.05
C ILE A 91 1.71 -0.48 -0.47
N ALA A 92 0.62 -0.76 -1.13
CA ALA A 92 0.51 -0.66 -2.58
C ALA A 92 0.25 0.79 -2.99
N LEU A 93 0.92 1.25 -4.05
CA LEU A 93 0.93 2.64 -4.52
C LEU A 93 0.52 2.71 -6.00
N PRO A 94 -0.73 2.32 -6.33
CA PRO A 94 -1.12 2.03 -7.71
C PRO A 94 -1.05 3.25 -8.64
N LEU A 95 -1.34 4.45 -8.17
CA LEU A 95 -1.34 5.65 -9.03
C LEU A 95 0.08 6.03 -9.41
N THR A 96 0.96 6.15 -8.44
CA THR A 96 2.38 6.47 -8.66
C THR A 96 3.04 5.40 -9.53
N ASN A 97 2.84 4.11 -9.23
CA ASN A 97 3.41 3.04 -10.03
C ASN A 97 2.88 3.03 -11.47
N ALA A 98 1.59 3.27 -11.70
CA ALA A 98 1.03 3.34 -13.04
C ALA A 98 1.57 4.53 -13.85
N TRP A 99 1.94 5.61 -13.18
CA TRP A 99 2.49 6.81 -13.81
C TRP A 99 3.99 6.68 -14.08
N LEU A 100 4.78 6.22 -13.11
CA LEU A 100 6.24 6.24 -13.17
C LEU A 100 6.85 5.03 -13.89
N LEU A 101 6.28 3.82 -13.66
CA LEU A 101 6.92 2.61 -14.14
C LEU A 101 6.72 2.40 -15.64
N ALA A 102 7.79 1.98 -16.31
CA ALA A 102 7.87 1.76 -17.74
C ALA A 102 7.49 3.00 -18.59
N ARG A 103 7.61 4.20 -18.02
CA ARG A 103 7.29 5.45 -18.70
C ARG A 103 8.22 5.66 -19.90
N ALA A 104 7.65 6.02 -21.03
CA ALA A 104 8.36 6.36 -22.25
C ALA A 104 7.78 7.64 -22.86
N ASP A 105 8.64 8.54 -23.38
CA ASP A 105 8.22 9.87 -23.86
C ASP A 105 7.30 9.83 -25.10
N HIS A 106 7.38 8.77 -25.89
CA HIS A 106 6.66 8.70 -27.18
C HIS A 106 5.84 7.41 -27.35
N ALA A 107 5.60 6.68 -26.26
CA ALA A 107 4.85 5.43 -26.30
C ALA A 107 3.98 5.23 -25.06
N THR A 108 2.86 4.56 -25.23
CA THR A 108 2.11 4.04 -24.09
C THR A 108 2.84 2.83 -23.53
N PRO A 109 3.10 2.77 -22.22
CA PRO A 109 3.77 1.62 -21.60
C PRO A 109 3.02 0.31 -21.89
N LEU A 110 3.76 -0.71 -22.33
CA LEU A 110 3.20 -2.05 -22.59
C LEU A 110 2.91 -2.80 -21.29
N GLN A 111 3.62 -2.47 -20.22
CA GLN A 111 3.45 -3.05 -18.89
C GLN A 111 3.35 -1.94 -17.86
N ARG A 112 2.49 -2.12 -16.87
CA ARG A 112 2.35 -1.25 -15.72
C ARG A 112 2.26 -2.13 -14.47
N PRO A 113 3.39 -2.63 -13.98
CA PRO A 113 3.39 -3.54 -12.85
C PRO A 113 2.80 -2.87 -11.61
N GLN A 114 1.93 -3.60 -10.94
CA GLN A 114 1.26 -3.20 -9.72
C GLN A 114 1.54 -4.21 -8.62
N ALA A 115 1.55 -3.79 -7.36
CA ALA A 115 1.57 -4.76 -6.27
C ALA A 115 0.46 -5.81 -6.47
N PRO A 116 0.76 -7.10 -6.37
CA PRO A 116 -0.23 -8.17 -6.57
C PRO A 116 -1.13 -8.33 -5.33
N ILE A 117 -1.90 -7.28 -5.01
CA ILE A 117 -2.66 -7.11 -3.77
C ILE A 117 -3.48 -8.35 -3.42
N ARG A 118 -4.29 -8.84 -4.37
CA ARG A 118 -5.20 -9.97 -4.12
C ARG A 118 -4.46 -11.28 -3.82
N GLN A 119 -3.32 -11.50 -4.44
CA GLN A 119 -2.48 -12.67 -4.21
C GLN A 119 -1.82 -12.59 -2.82
N LEU A 120 -1.29 -11.42 -2.45
CA LEU A 120 -0.72 -11.16 -1.13
C LEU A 120 -1.77 -11.38 -0.02
N GLN A 121 -2.96 -10.79 -0.17
CA GLN A 121 -4.06 -10.97 0.77
C GLN A 121 -4.49 -12.43 0.94
N ARG A 122 -4.51 -13.21 -0.14
CA ARG A 122 -4.84 -14.66 -0.09
C ARG A 122 -3.85 -15.47 0.74
N CYS A 123 -2.59 -15.04 0.77
CA CYS A 123 -1.55 -15.65 1.60
C CYS A 123 -1.49 -15.07 3.02
N GLY A 124 -2.37 -14.12 3.36
CA GLY A 124 -2.41 -13.53 4.70
C GLY A 124 -1.48 -12.34 4.91
N VAL A 125 -0.86 -11.80 3.85
CA VAL A 125 -0.08 -10.56 3.94
C VAL A 125 -1.05 -9.38 4.07
N PRO A 126 -0.94 -8.54 5.12
CA PRO A 126 -1.70 -7.30 5.21
C PRO A 126 -1.28 -6.33 4.09
N VAL A 127 -2.27 -5.79 3.36
CA VAL A 127 -2.00 -4.84 2.28
C VAL A 127 -2.89 -3.62 2.45
N ALA A 128 -2.27 -2.44 2.54
CA ALA A 128 -2.93 -1.15 2.41
C ALA A 128 -2.70 -0.55 1.01
N VAL A 129 -3.54 0.42 0.64
CA VAL A 129 -3.37 1.24 -0.55
C VAL A 129 -3.20 2.69 -0.13
N ALA A 130 -2.19 3.36 -0.67
CA ALA A 130 -1.93 4.77 -0.39
C ALA A 130 -1.69 5.59 -1.68
N GLY A 131 -1.71 6.92 -1.56
CA GLY A 131 -1.60 7.85 -2.68
C GLY A 131 -0.16 8.03 -3.17
N ASP A 132 0.80 8.01 -2.25
CA ASP A 132 2.21 8.31 -2.49
C ASP A 132 2.39 9.77 -2.97
N ASN A 133 2.92 9.98 -4.17
CA ASN A 133 3.12 11.30 -4.75
C ASN A 133 1.79 12.04 -5.02
N VAL A 134 1.74 13.31 -4.65
CA VAL A 134 0.58 14.18 -4.86
C VAL A 134 1.02 15.55 -5.35
N ALA A 135 0.64 15.90 -6.59
CA ALA A 135 0.90 17.20 -7.21
C ALA A 135 2.39 17.63 -7.10
N ASP A 136 3.30 16.72 -7.31
CA ASP A 136 4.75 16.90 -7.19
C ASP A 136 5.48 16.60 -8.52
N PRO A 137 6.83 16.78 -8.61
CA PRO A 137 7.57 16.54 -9.85
C PRO A 137 7.52 15.11 -10.38
N TRP A 138 7.26 14.11 -9.52
CA TRP A 138 7.17 12.71 -9.92
C TRP A 138 5.76 12.33 -10.38
N PHE A 139 4.72 12.86 -9.73
CA PHE A 139 3.34 12.63 -10.12
C PHE A 139 2.52 13.93 -10.04
N PRO A 140 2.15 14.53 -11.19
CA PRO A 140 1.47 15.82 -11.23
C PRO A 140 -0.02 15.75 -10.84
N GLY A 141 -0.55 14.54 -10.67
CA GLY A 141 -1.92 14.27 -10.25
C GLY A 141 -2.02 13.87 -8.79
N GLY A 142 -3.10 13.19 -8.46
CA GLY A 142 -3.40 12.74 -7.09
C GLY A 142 -3.95 13.85 -6.21
N ASP A 143 -4.44 13.43 -5.08
CA ASP A 143 -4.89 14.28 -3.97
C ASP A 143 -4.87 13.45 -2.67
N PHE A 144 -5.27 14.05 -1.56
CA PHE A 144 -5.38 13.37 -0.26
C PHE A 144 -6.79 12.81 0.00
N ASP A 145 -7.60 12.68 -1.04
CA ASP A 145 -8.95 12.12 -0.96
C ASP A 145 -8.93 10.58 -1.05
N PRO A 146 -9.24 9.85 0.02
CA PRO A 146 -9.21 8.39 0.02
C PRO A 146 -10.28 7.76 -0.89
N LEU A 147 -11.38 8.47 -1.17
CA LEU A 147 -12.41 7.99 -2.10
C LEU A 147 -11.95 8.14 -3.56
N ALA A 148 -11.31 9.25 -3.91
CA ALA A 148 -10.70 9.43 -5.22
C ALA A 148 -9.59 8.41 -5.47
N LEU A 149 -8.76 8.15 -4.45
CA LEU A 149 -7.74 7.11 -4.49
C LEU A 149 -8.36 5.71 -4.73
N LEU A 150 -9.43 5.36 -4.00
CA LEU A 150 -10.13 4.10 -4.19
C LEU A 150 -10.67 3.98 -5.61
N ALA A 151 -11.38 5.00 -6.10
CA ALA A 151 -11.97 5.02 -7.44
C ALA A 151 -10.91 4.84 -8.54
N ALA A 152 -9.79 5.55 -8.44
CA ALA A 152 -8.71 5.47 -9.41
C ALA A 152 -7.90 4.16 -9.31
N SER A 153 -7.80 3.57 -8.12
CA SER A 153 -7.08 2.31 -7.90
C SER A 153 -7.83 1.09 -8.42
N MET A 154 -9.16 1.11 -8.42
CA MET A 154 -9.99 -0.02 -8.83
C MET A 154 -9.63 -0.59 -10.21
N PRO A 155 -9.56 0.19 -11.29
CA PRO A 155 -9.25 -0.33 -12.63
C PRO A 155 -7.79 -0.83 -12.72
N LEU A 156 -6.88 -0.28 -11.93
CA LEU A 156 -5.46 -0.65 -11.94
C LEU A 156 -5.19 -1.96 -11.19
N THR A 157 -5.94 -2.22 -10.12
CA THR A 157 -5.69 -3.34 -9.20
C THR A 157 -6.80 -4.39 -9.19
N GLN A 158 -7.92 -4.09 -9.86
CA GLN A 158 -9.15 -4.91 -9.86
C GLN A 158 -9.68 -5.20 -8.44
N LEU A 159 -9.52 -4.25 -7.53
CA LEU A 159 -10.15 -4.29 -6.22
C LEU A 159 -11.64 -3.97 -6.36
N LEU A 160 -12.46 -4.75 -5.71
CA LEU A 160 -13.92 -4.60 -5.73
C LEU A 160 -14.38 -4.16 -4.34
N PRO A 161 -14.68 -2.86 -4.12
CA PRO A 161 -14.94 -2.33 -2.78
C PRO A 161 -16.19 -2.91 -2.11
N TRP A 162 -17.12 -3.50 -2.87
CA TRP A 162 -18.24 -4.27 -2.32
C TRP A 162 -17.87 -5.66 -1.80
N GLN A 163 -16.62 -6.07 -1.93
CA GLN A 163 -16.07 -7.27 -1.33
C GLN A 163 -15.18 -6.89 -0.15
N ARG A 164 -15.25 -7.67 0.93
CA ARG A 164 -14.46 -7.39 2.14
C ARG A 164 -12.96 -7.18 1.86
N LEU A 165 -12.34 -8.04 1.08
CA LEU A 165 -10.93 -7.92 0.73
C LEU A 165 -10.64 -6.76 -0.24
N GLY A 166 -11.63 -6.27 -0.96
CA GLY A 166 -11.47 -5.12 -1.87
C GLY A 166 -11.51 -3.79 -1.13
N LEU A 167 -12.24 -3.68 -0.03
CA LEU A 167 -12.33 -2.46 0.78
C LEU A 167 -11.28 -2.41 1.90
N ALA A 168 -10.88 -3.56 2.42
CA ALA A 168 -9.93 -3.66 3.53
C ALA A 168 -8.64 -2.84 3.34
N PRO A 169 -8.02 -2.76 2.12
CA PRO A 169 -6.83 -1.94 1.90
C PRO A 169 -6.99 -0.45 2.17
N PHE A 170 -8.23 0.04 2.19
CA PHE A 170 -8.56 1.46 2.42
C PHE A 170 -9.15 1.73 3.81
N THR A 171 -9.46 0.68 4.58
CA THR A 171 -10.18 0.82 5.85
C THR A 171 -9.50 0.09 7.00
N THR A 172 -9.52 -1.25 7.02
CA THR A 172 -9.05 -2.06 8.15
C THR A 172 -7.57 -2.46 8.06
N ALA A 173 -6.97 -2.48 6.89
CA ALA A 173 -5.56 -2.80 6.75
C ALA A 173 -4.64 -1.64 7.19
N PRO A 174 -4.90 -0.36 6.86
CA PRO A 174 -4.07 0.75 7.33
C PRO A 174 -3.90 0.80 8.86
N PRO A 175 -4.96 0.80 9.69
CA PRO A 175 -4.79 0.82 11.13
C PRO A 175 -4.06 -0.41 11.68
N ALA A 176 -4.26 -1.58 11.08
CA ALA A 176 -3.54 -2.79 11.49
C ALA A 176 -2.03 -2.67 11.19
N ILE A 177 -1.65 -2.13 10.03
CA ILE A 177 -0.24 -1.92 9.64
C ILE A 177 0.41 -0.84 10.51
N LEU A 178 -0.33 0.22 10.81
CA LEU A 178 0.13 1.34 11.66
C LEU A 178 0.04 1.02 13.17
N GLN A 179 -0.45 -0.17 13.53
CA GLN A 179 -0.64 -0.60 14.92
C GLN A 179 -1.49 0.39 15.74
N LEU A 180 -2.55 0.94 15.12
CA LEU A 180 -3.48 1.83 15.81
C LEU A 180 -4.40 1.05 16.74
N GLU A 181 -4.84 1.67 17.82
CA GLU A 181 -5.78 1.07 18.78
C GLU A 181 -7.15 0.77 18.14
N TRP A 182 -7.57 1.61 17.21
CA TRP A 182 -8.81 1.38 16.47
C TRP A 182 -8.53 0.66 15.14
N ASP A 183 -9.24 -0.43 14.93
CA ASP A 183 -9.11 -1.31 13.76
C ASP A 183 -9.89 -0.85 12.51
N GLY A 184 -10.49 0.35 12.53
CA GLY A 184 -11.27 0.89 11.43
C GLY A 184 -12.68 0.27 11.26
N VAL A 185 -13.15 -0.53 12.23
CA VAL A 185 -14.46 -1.16 12.18
C VAL A 185 -15.48 -0.35 12.97
N LEU A 186 -16.64 -0.07 12.35
CA LEU A 186 -17.76 0.57 13.00
C LEU A 186 -18.43 -0.39 13.98
N ARG A 187 -18.42 -0.05 15.27
CA ARG A 187 -19.10 -0.78 16.34
C ARG A 187 -19.35 0.12 17.53
N ALA A 188 -20.23 -0.29 18.43
CA ALA A 188 -20.42 0.42 19.69
C ALA A 188 -19.10 0.51 20.47
N GLY A 189 -18.75 1.72 20.92
CA GLY A 189 -17.49 2.02 21.62
C GLY A 189 -16.28 2.29 20.71
N ALA A 190 -16.43 2.21 19.40
CA ALA A 190 -15.39 2.67 18.46
C ALA A 190 -15.32 4.21 18.42
N PRO A 191 -14.17 4.79 18.02
CA PRO A 191 -14.08 6.21 17.73
C PRO A 191 -15.13 6.67 16.73
N ALA A 192 -15.70 7.86 16.95
CA ALA A 192 -16.70 8.43 16.07
C ALA A 192 -16.04 9.21 14.92
N ASP A 193 -15.18 8.52 14.15
CA ASP A 193 -14.46 9.02 12.99
C ASP A 193 -15.05 8.41 11.74
N LEU A 194 -15.88 9.18 11.03
CA LEU A 194 -16.71 8.67 9.95
C LEU A 194 -16.70 9.63 8.77
N ILE A 195 -16.86 9.06 7.59
CA ILE A 195 -17.22 9.81 6.38
C ILE A 195 -18.61 9.35 5.95
N CYS A 196 -19.60 10.25 6.05
CA CYS A 196 -20.93 10.03 5.52
C CYS A 196 -21.01 10.58 4.10
N MET A 197 -21.43 9.74 3.17
CA MET A 197 -21.48 10.08 1.75
C MET A 197 -22.89 9.92 1.21
N GLU A 198 -23.32 10.85 0.36
CA GLU A 198 -24.58 10.76 -0.36
C GLU A 198 -24.44 9.80 -1.54
N GLY A 199 -25.33 8.80 -1.62
CA GLY A 199 -25.36 7.83 -2.71
C GLY A 199 -26.22 6.63 -2.37
N GLN A 200 -26.75 5.98 -3.41
CA GLN A 200 -27.56 4.76 -3.26
C GLN A 200 -26.75 3.47 -3.42
N GLY A 201 -25.47 3.59 -3.80
CA GLY A 201 -24.61 2.44 -4.00
C GLY A 201 -23.20 2.80 -4.44
N TRP A 202 -22.39 1.79 -4.61
CA TRP A 202 -20.96 1.96 -4.97
C TRP A 202 -20.76 2.73 -6.28
N SER A 203 -21.65 2.57 -7.25
CA SER A 203 -21.56 3.30 -8.52
C SER A 203 -21.63 4.81 -8.33
N ASP A 204 -22.48 5.28 -7.42
CA ASP A 204 -22.59 6.71 -7.11
C ASP A 204 -21.35 7.22 -6.41
N LEU A 205 -20.85 6.44 -5.45
CA LEU A 205 -19.65 6.80 -4.68
C LEU A 205 -18.39 6.90 -5.56
N ILE A 206 -18.25 6.00 -6.52
CA ILE A 206 -17.04 5.91 -7.35
C ILE A 206 -17.07 6.92 -8.51
N ARG A 207 -18.25 7.15 -9.09
CA ARG A 207 -18.41 7.95 -10.31
C ARG A 207 -18.42 9.45 -10.08
N CYS A 208 -18.98 9.93 -9.00
CA CYS A 208 -19.48 11.30 -8.89
C CYS A 208 -18.91 12.11 -7.73
N ALA A 209 -17.77 11.77 -7.13
CA ALA A 209 -17.23 12.52 -5.99
C ALA A 209 -18.37 13.03 -5.07
N PRO A 210 -19.11 12.16 -4.38
CA PRO A 210 -20.34 12.49 -3.70
C PRO A 210 -20.13 13.56 -2.64
N GLN A 211 -21.18 14.33 -2.35
CA GLN A 211 -21.14 15.20 -1.18
C GLN A 211 -20.90 14.34 0.05
N ARG A 212 -20.02 14.84 0.92
CA ARG A 212 -19.59 14.13 2.11
C ARG A 212 -19.60 15.01 3.33
N GLN A 213 -19.90 14.43 4.46
CA GLN A 213 -19.77 15.02 5.78
C GLN A 213 -18.76 14.19 6.56
N VAL A 214 -17.82 14.85 7.19
CA VAL A 214 -16.75 14.20 7.96
C VAL A 214 -17.00 14.41 9.44
N LEU A 215 -17.02 13.35 10.20
CA LEU A 215 -17.09 13.34 11.66
C LEU A 215 -15.70 12.95 12.19
N VAL A 216 -15.13 13.73 13.08
CA VAL A 216 -13.88 13.45 13.76
C VAL A 216 -14.08 13.62 15.26
N GLU A 217 -13.75 12.60 16.03
CA GLU A 217 -13.96 12.57 17.49
C GLU A 217 -15.40 12.95 17.88
N GLY A 218 -16.39 12.55 17.07
CA GLY A 218 -17.80 12.86 17.29
C GLY A 218 -18.22 14.30 16.90
N HIS A 219 -17.35 15.09 16.30
CA HIS A 219 -17.64 16.45 15.86
C HIS A 219 -17.69 16.57 14.34
N TRP A 220 -18.79 17.10 13.81
CA TRP A 220 -18.90 17.39 12.38
C TRP A 220 -17.89 18.45 11.97
N GLN A 221 -17.12 18.13 10.95
CA GLN A 221 -16.17 19.07 10.36
C GLN A 221 -16.89 19.99 9.36
N SER A 222 -16.62 21.29 9.42
CA SER A 222 -17.12 22.23 8.42
C SER A 222 -16.42 21.95 7.08
N SER A 223 -17.20 21.84 6.00
CA SER A 223 -16.63 21.71 4.66
C SER A 223 -15.69 22.87 4.36
N PRO A 224 -14.45 22.64 3.89
CA PRO A 224 -13.60 23.72 3.44
C PRO A 224 -14.26 24.40 2.24
N GLY A 225 -14.89 25.54 2.46
CA GLY A 225 -15.60 26.29 1.41
C GLY A 225 -16.94 26.91 1.81
N ALA A 226 -17.54 26.53 2.91
CA ALA A 226 -18.63 27.31 3.49
C ALA A 226 -18.02 28.55 4.17
N ARG A 227 -17.72 29.61 3.37
CA ARG A 227 -17.53 30.94 3.93
C ARG A 227 -18.89 31.43 4.39
N PRO A 228 -18.97 32.07 5.58
CA PRO A 228 -20.20 32.64 6.09
C PRO A 228 -20.77 33.73 5.18
#